data_22df97ed461d1b92a73cb24c7fa16bfb
#
_entry.id   22df97ed461d1b92a73cb24c7fa16bfb
#
_cell.length_a   1.000
_cell.length_b   1.000
_cell.length_c   1.000
_cell.angle_alpha   90.00
_cell.angle_beta   90.00
_cell.angle_gamma   90.00
#
_symmetry.space_group_name_H-M   'P 1'
#
loop_
_entity.id
_entity.type
_entity.pdbx_description
1 polymer ?
#
loop_
_entity_poly.entity_id
_entity_poly.type
_entity_poly.pdbx_seq_one_letter_code
_entity_poly.pdbx_strand_id
1 'polypeptide(L)'
;MSVTVSDAGPLIHLAQISKLQLLKQLFKRVLITSGVRREVVDKGIKLGYEDALLVKEAIGEGWIIIQDITAKAASTAKKLAEGENVSTLDAEALLLAKEHEAKNFLVDDKILSSLAKMYGFNVWNTWTILLEALSKGFIELTDIESAIDELGEQRHKLKAEQAAEILKAAKHLASRKRD
;
A
#
# COMPACT_ATOMS: atom_id res chain seq x y z
N MET A 1 11.29 16.11 1.68
CA MET A 1 10.31 15.09 1.20
C MET A 1 10.19 14.02 2.26
N SER A 2 8.98 13.62 2.62
CA SER A 2 8.78 12.53 3.59
C SER A 2 8.99 11.17 2.92
N VAL A 3 9.74 10.28 3.60
CA VAL A 3 9.94 8.90 3.12
C VAL A 3 8.64 8.11 3.32
N THR A 4 8.30 7.29 2.33
CA THR A 4 7.16 6.38 2.34
C THR A 4 7.65 4.97 2.04
N VAL A 5 7.24 4.01 2.85
CA VAL A 5 7.54 2.59 2.65
C VAL A 5 6.23 1.85 2.42
N SER A 6 6.21 0.88 1.53
CA SER A 6 5.04 0.05 1.25
C SER A 6 5.32 -1.43 1.50
N ASP A 7 4.34 -2.08 2.12
CA ASP A 7 4.14 -3.51 2.05
C ASP A 7 3.52 -3.92 0.70
N ALA A 8 3.42 -5.23 0.44
CA ALA A 8 2.91 -5.78 -0.81
C ALA A 8 1.45 -5.44 -1.10
N GLY A 9 0.59 -5.46 -0.08
CA GLY A 9 -0.87 -5.33 -0.23
C GLY A 9 -1.32 -4.12 -1.05
N PRO A 10 -1.02 -2.87 -0.65
CA PRO A 10 -1.44 -1.69 -1.38
C PRO A 10 -0.89 -1.62 -2.82
N LEU A 11 0.31 -2.14 -3.07
CA LEU A 11 0.88 -2.20 -4.42
C LEU A 11 0.06 -3.12 -5.33
N ILE A 12 -0.26 -4.32 -4.84
CA ILE A 12 -1.05 -5.31 -5.57
C ILE A 12 -2.45 -4.77 -5.85
N HIS A 13 -3.15 -4.29 -4.81
CA HIS A 13 -4.53 -3.84 -4.95
C HIS A 13 -4.68 -2.63 -5.88
N LEU A 14 -3.81 -1.64 -5.76
CA LEU A 14 -3.84 -0.47 -6.63
C LEU A 14 -3.44 -0.81 -8.07
N ALA A 15 -2.52 -1.77 -8.27
CA ALA A 15 -2.17 -2.25 -9.59
C ALA A 15 -3.34 -3.00 -10.25
N GLN A 16 -4.05 -3.85 -9.50
CA GLN A 16 -5.22 -4.61 -9.98
C GLN A 16 -6.34 -3.71 -10.52
N ILE A 17 -6.53 -2.54 -9.97
CA ILE A 17 -7.53 -1.56 -10.43
C ILE A 17 -6.92 -0.43 -11.29
N SER A 18 -5.71 -0.61 -11.79
CA SER A 18 -4.99 0.36 -12.63
C SER A 18 -4.84 1.75 -12.01
N LYS A 19 -4.71 1.81 -10.68
CA LYS A 19 -4.55 3.05 -9.91
C LYS A 19 -3.20 3.18 -9.21
N LEU A 20 -2.21 2.35 -9.56
CA LEU A 20 -0.89 2.36 -8.93
C LEU A 20 -0.21 3.75 -9.00
N GLN A 21 -0.42 4.52 -10.07
CA GLN A 21 0.14 5.85 -10.26
C GLN A 21 -0.31 6.87 -9.19
N LEU A 22 -1.39 6.60 -8.45
CA LEU A 22 -1.79 7.45 -7.33
C LEU A 22 -0.71 7.52 -6.25
N LEU A 23 0.06 6.45 -6.05
CA LEU A 23 1.18 6.45 -5.12
C LEU A 23 2.26 7.45 -5.52
N LYS A 24 2.59 7.55 -6.81
CA LYS A 24 3.51 8.55 -7.36
C LYS A 24 2.99 9.97 -7.16
N GLN A 25 1.69 10.18 -7.38
CA GLN A 25 1.06 11.48 -7.22
C GLN A 25 1.03 11.94 -5.75
N LEU A 26 0.68 11.05 -4.81
CA LEU A 26 0.54 11.36 -3.38
C LEU A 26 1.88 11.39 -2.64
N PHE A 27 2.77 10.45 -2.90
CA PHE A 27 3.96 10.22 -2.09
C PHE A 27 5.28 10.52 -2.84
N LYS A 28 5.25 10.71 -4.16
CA LYS A 28 6.39 10.94 -5.06
C LYS A 28 7.29 9.73 -5.23
N ARG A 29 7.79 9.16 -4.13
CA ARG A 29 8.64 7.97 -4.10
C ARG A 29 8.17 7.01 -3.02
N VAL A 30 8.28 5.71 -3.30
CA VAL A 30 7.93 4.65 -2.38
C VAL A 30 9.09 3.66 -2.29
N LEU A 31 9.55 3.37 -1.09
CA LEU A 31 10.57 2.35 -0.84
C LEU A 31 9.88 1.00 -0.59
N ILE A 32 10.49 -0.06 -1.10
CA ILE A 32 10.09 -1.45 -0.86
C ILE A 32 11.32 -2.31 -0.62
N THR A 33 11.17 -3.40 0.13
CA THR A 33 12.23 -4.39 0.27
C THR A 33 12.33 -5.29 -0.97
N SER A 34 13.48 -5.95 -1.17
CA SER A 34 13.61 -7.02 -2.17
C SER A 34 12.60 -8.14 -1.96
N GLY A 35 12.20 -8.40 -0.70
CA GLY A 35 11.17 -9.36 -0.36
C GLY A 35 9.81 -8.98 -0.94
N VAL A 36 9.38 -7.74 -0.71
CA VAL A 36 8.14 -7.19 -1.29
C VAL A 36 8.20 -7.23 -2.83
N ARG A 37 9.33 -6.83 -3.44
CA ARG A 37 9.50 -6.92 -4.90
C ARG A 37 9.33 -8.35 -5.41
N ARG A 38 9.94 -9.34 -4.76
CA ARG A 38 9.77 -10.75 -5.17
C ARG A 38 8.31 -11.20 -5.11
N GLU A 39 7.59 -10.79 -4.06
CA GLU A 39 6.18 -11.12 -3.91
C GLU A 39 5.31 -10.46 -4.99
N VAL A 40 5.45 -9.16 -5.18
CA VAL A 40 4.57 -8.38 -6.07
C VAL A 40 4.91 -8.57 -7.54
N VAL A 41 6.20 -8.63 -7.89
CA VAL A 41 6.66 -8.69 -9.29
C VAL A 41 6.96 -10.12 -9.71
N ASP A 42 7.92 -10.78 -9.06
CA ASP A 42 8.44 -12.06 -9.58
C ASP A 42 7.40 -13.17 -9.47
N LYS A 43 6.72 -13.27 -8.32
CA LYS A 43 5.64 -14.23 -8.11
C LYS A 43 4.43 -13.89 -8.97
N GLY A 44 4.07 -12.61 -9.08
CA GLY A 44 2.95 -12.16 -9.92
C GLY A 44 3.15 -12.50 -11.39
N ILE A 45 4.32 -12.22 -11.97
CA ILE A 45 4.66 -12.57 -13.36
C ILE A 45 4.64 -14.09 -13.55
N LYS A 46 5.20 -14.85 -12.62
CA LYS A 46 5.21 -16.33 -12.68
C LYS A 46 3.79 -16.90 -12.70
N LEU A 47 2.86 -16.26 -12.03
CA LEU A 47 1.44 -16.65 -11.97
C LEU A 47 0.61 -16.06 -13.12
N GLY A 48 1.20 -15.27 -14.01
CA GLY A 48 0.53 -14.66 -15.15
C GLY A 48 -0.33 -13.44 -14.81
N TYR A 49 -0.06 -12.76 -13.70
CA TYR A 49 -0.79 -11.57 -13.30
C TYR A 49 -0.27 -10.33 -14.02
N GLU A 50 -1.12 -9.69 -14.81
CA GLU A 50 -0.76 -8.50 -15.59
C GLU A 50 -0.45 -7.29 -14.72
N ASP A 51 -1.09 -7.17 -13.58
CA ASP A 51 -0.86 -6.11 -12.60
C ASP A 51 0.59 -6.09 -12.07
N ALA A 52 1.26 -7.25 -12.01
CA ALA A 52 2.67 -7.33 -11.65
C ALA A 52 3.59 -6.55 -12.62
N LEU A 53 3.20 -6.42 -13.88
CA LEU A 53 3.95 -5.65 -14.87
C LEU A 53 3.90 -4.16 -14.59
N LEU A 54 2.79 -3.64 -14.08
CA LEU A 54 2.66 -2.22 -13.68
C LEU A 54 3.63 -1.86 -12.54
N VAL A 55 3.80 -2.76 -11.56
CA VAL A 55 4.76 -2.54 -10.48
C VAL A 55 6.19 -2.63 -11.01
N LYS A 56 6.50 -3.58 -11.90
CA LYS A 56 7.80 -3.70 -12.56
C LYS A 56 8.16 -2.43 -13.34
N GLU A 57 7.20 -1.87 -14.07
CA GLU A 57 7.38 -0.62 -14.82
C GLU A 57 7.65 0.56 -13.87
N ALA A 58 6.90 0.68 -12.78
CA ALA A 58 7.09 1.71 -11.76
C ALA A 58 8.48 1.65 -11.09
N ILE A 59 9.03 0.45 -10.92
CA ILE A 59 10.43 0.25 -10.48
C ILE A 59 11.39 0.73 -11.57
N GLY A 60 11.15 0.38 -12.84
CA GLY A 60 11.94 0.82 -13.98
C GLY A 60 11.94 2.34 -14.16
N GLU A 61 10.83 3.00 -13.88
CA GLU A 61 10.71 4.46 -13.87
C GLU A 61 11.41 5.12 -12.66
N GLY A 62 11.82 4.36 -11.65
CA GLY A 62 12.59 4.82 -10.49
C GLY A 62 11.80 5.56 -9.41
N TRP A 63 10.47 5.49 -9.39
CA TRP A 63 9.69 6.06 -8.30
C TRP A 63 9.26 5.01 -7.24
N ILE A 64 9.21 3.72 -7.60
CA ILE A 64 9.29 2.62 -6.64
C ILE A 64 10.76 2.18 -6.56
N ILE A 65 11.35 2.27 -5.38
CA ILE A 65 12.78 2.07 -5.16
C ILE A 65 12.96 0.84 -4.27
N ILE A 66 13.77 -0.10 -4.75
CA ILE A 66 14.14 -1.28 -3.95
C ILE A 66 15.27 -0.89 -3.01
N GLN A 67 15.05 -1.09 -1.73
CA GLN A 67 16.02 -0.79 -0.68
C GLN A 67 15.95 -1.89 0.39
N ASP A 68 17.06 -2.57 0.62
CA ASP A 68 17.11 -3.59 1.67
C ASP A 68 17.56 -3.00 3.00
N ILE A 69 17.16 -3.66 4.07
CA ILE A 69 17.55 -3.34 5.44
C ILE A 69 18.97 -3.80 5.75
N THR A 70 19.58 -3.22 6.76
CA THR A 70 20.89 -3.66 7.27
C THR A 70 20.83 -5.06 7.87
N ALA A 71 21.97 -5.77 7.95
CA ALA A 71 22.05 -7.08 8.58
C ALA A 71 21.57 -7.07 10.05
N LYS A 72 21.82 -5.97 10.77
CA LYS A 72 21.32 -5.76 12.12
C LYS A 72 19.81 -5.68 12.17
N ALA A 73 19.20 -4.94 11.27
CA ALA A 73 17.74 -4.82 11.16
C ALA A 73 17.11 -6.16 10.74
N ALA A 74 17.75 -6.93 9.85
CA ALA A 74 17.26 -8.25 9.44
C ALA A 74 17.20 -9.24 10.64
N SER A 75 18.18 -9.21 11.52
CA SER A 75 18.15 -9.99 12.77
C SER A 75 16.99 -9.53 13.68
N THR A 76 16.76 -8.23 13.79
CA THR A 76 15.63 -7.68 14.55
C THR A 76 14.28 -8.04 13.92
N ALA A 77 14.18 -8.03 12.58
CA ALA A 77 12.97 -8.40 11.85
C ALA A 77 12.54 -9.84 12.15
N LYS A 78 13.47 -10.78 12.20
CA LYS A 78 13.18 -12.17 12.56
C LYS A 78 12.57 -12.29 13.96
N LYS A 79 13.16 -11.62 14.95
CA LYS A 79 12.66 -11.61 16.33
C LYS A 79 11.27 -10.97 16.43
N LEU A 80 11.08 -9.87 15.69
CA LEU A 80 9.79 -9.17 15.62
C LEU A 80 8.73 -10.06 15.01
N ALA A 81 9.03 -10.75 13.90
CA ALA A 81 8.10 -11.66 13.25
C ALA A 81 7.65 -12.79 14.18
N GLU A 82 8.59 -13.40 14.91
CA GLU A 82 8.30 -14.44 15.90
C GLU A 82 7.44 -13.93 17.07
N GLY A 83 7.71 -12.71 17.56
CA GLY A 83 7.01 -12.13 18.71
C GLY A 83 5.63 -11.58 18.40
N GLU A 84 5.43 -11.00 17.23
CA GLU A 84 4.21 -10.23 16.88
C GLU A 84 3.27 -10.95 15.89
N ASN A 85 3.58 -12.20 15.55
CA ASN A 85 2.78 -13.01 14.62
C ASN A 85 2.57 -12.34 13.24
N VAL A 86 3.62 -11.73 12.72
CA VAL A 86 3.70 -11.22 11.34
C VAL A 86 4.73 -12.01 10.54
N SER A 87 4.68 -11.94 9.22
CA SER A 87 5.70 -12.57 8.41
C SER A 87 7.07 -11.86 8.55
N THR A 88 8.15 -12.55 8.21
CA THR A 88 9.46 -11.91 8.18
C THR A 88 9.52 -10.79 7.16
N LEU A 89 8.84 -10.93 6.02
CA LEU A 89 8.77 -9.89 4.99
C LEU A 89 8.07 -8.62 5.50
N ASP A 90 6.97 -8.79 6.25
CA ASP A 90 6.25 -7.68 6.88
C ASP A 90 7.13 -6.96 7.90
N ALA A 91 7.84 -7.73 8.73
CA ALA A 91 8.77 -7.19 9.71
C ALA A 91 9.95 -6.46 9.03
N GLU A 92 10.48 -6.98 7.92
CA GLU A 92 11.52 -6.32 7.13
C GLU A 92 11.02 -4.97 6.55
N ALA A 93 9.80 -4.91 6.01
CA ALA A 93 9.22 -3.67 5.52
C ALA A 93 9.08 -2.63 6.65
N LEU A 94 8.64 -3.06 7.83
CA LEU A 94 8.52 -2.20 9.00
C LEU A 94 9.89 -1.68 9.48
N LEU A 95 10.91 -2.55 9.49
CA LEU A 95 12.27 -2.15 9.86
C LEU A 95 12.91 -1.23 8.80
N LEU A 96 12.61 -1.42 7.51
CA LEU A 96 13.00 -0.49 6.46
C LEU A 96 12.43 0.91 6.74
N ALA A 97 11.15 0.99 7.09
CA ALA A 97 10.52 2.25 7.45
C ALA A 97 11.20 2.92 8.64
N LYS A 98 11.60 2.14 9.64
CA LYS A 98 12.32 2.63 10.82
C LYS A 98 13.72 3.13 10.49
N GLU A 99 14.51 2.39 9.70
CA GLU A 99 15.87 2.76 9.31
C GLU A 99 15.91 4.05 8.47
N HIS A 100 14.88 4.27 7.65
CA HIS A 100 14.77 5.44 6.79
C HIS A 100 13.94 6.58 7.37
N GLU A 101 13.60 6.51 8.66
CA GLU A 101 12.79 7.53 9.35
C GLU A 101 11.51 7.88 8.56
N ALA A 102 10.86 6.83 8.03
CA ALA A 102 9.69 7.01 7.19
C ALA A 102 8.57 7.72 7.95
N LYS A 103 7.89 8.62 7.27
CA LYS A 103 6.68 9.26 7.80
C LYS A 103 5.45 8.39 7.54
N ASN A 104 5.40 7.75 6.36
CA ASN A 104 4.24 7.00 5.89
C ASN A 104 4.58 5.52 5.71
N PHE A 105 3.64 4.66 6.12
CA PHE A 105 3.70 3.23 5.91
C PHE A 105 2.42 2.74 5.24
N LEU A 106 2.54 2.13 4.07
CA LEU A 106 1.41 1.66 3.28
C LEU A 106 1.20 0.16 3.55
N VAL A 107 0.02 -0.21 4.05
CA VAL A 107 -0.28 -1.57 4.49
C VAL A 107 -1.79 -1.83 4.54
N ASP A 108 -2.23 -3.00 4.09
CA ASP A 108 -3.62 -3.43 4.18
C ASP A 108 -3.87 -4.44 5.31
N ASP A 109 -2.83 -5.20 5.71
CA ASP A 109 -2.93 -6.13 6.83
C ASP A 109 -3.18 -5.43 8.16
N LYS A 110 -4.13 -5.94 8.95
CA LYS A 110 -4.57 -5.31 10.21
C LYS A 110 -3.54 -5.41 11.32
N ILE A 111 -2.85 -6.54 11.43
CA ILE A 111 -1.86 -6.78 12.48
C ILE A 111 -0.66 -5.88 12.22
N LEU A 112 -0.13 -5.92 11.00
CA LEU A 112 0.98 -5.07 10.59
C LEU A 112 0.62 -3.58 10.64
N SER A 113 -0.62 -3.20 10.29
CA SER A 113 -1.13 -1.83 10.43
C SER A 113 -1.09 -1.35 11.88
N SER A 114 -1.55 -2.19 12.82
CA SER A 114 -1.53 -1.86 14.24
C SER A 114 -0.11 -1.69 14.75
N LEU A 115 0.78 -2.60 14.36
CA LEU A 115 2.20 -2.56 14.72
C LEU A 115 2.87 -1.29 14.16
N ALA A 116 2.63 -0.95 12.90
CA ALA A 116 3.14 0.27 12.27
C ALA A 116 2.70 1.55 13.00
N LYS A 117 1.44 1.60 13.45
CA LYS A 117 0.95 2.72 14.29
C LYS A 117 1.68 2.81 15.61
N MET A 118 1.97 1.68 16.27
CA MET A 118 2.75 1.66 17.51
C MET A 118 4.18 2.17 17.31
N TYR A 119 4.76 1.98 16.12
CA TYR A 119 6.05 2.55 15.74
C TYR A 119 5.98 4.04 15.38
N GLY A 120 4.80 4.64 15.37
CA GLY A 120 4.60 6.07 15.14
C GLY A 120 4.45 6.48 13.66
N PHE A 121 4.28 5.53 12.74
CA PHE A 121 4.07 5.84 11.33
C PHE A 121 2.65 6.31 11.05
N ASN A 122 2.49 7.21 10.07
CA ASN A 122 1.19 7.45 9.43
C ASN A 122 0.86 6.26 8.55
N VAL A 123 -0.14 5.50 8.94
CA VAL A 123 -0.53 4.28 8.23
C VAL A 123 -1.60 4.58 7.19
N TRP A 124 -1.38 4.08 5.98
CA TRP A 124 -2.28 4.20 4.84
C TRP A 124 -2.63 2.81 4.31
N ASN A 125 -3.90 2.53 4.13
CA ASN A 125 -4.36 1.34 3.41
C ASN A 125 -4.87 1.73 2.02
N THR A 126 -5.17 0.76 1.18
CA THR A 126 -5.67 0.98 -0.18
C THR A 126 -6.84 1.97 -0.20
N TRP A 127 -7.79 1.86 0.73
CA TRP A 127 -8.99 2.71 0.75
C TRP A 127 -8.69 4.14 1.19
N THR A 128 -7.84 4.33 2.19
CA THR A 128 -7.44 5.68 2.62
C THR A 128 -6.60 6.39 1.54
N ILE A 129 -5.81 5.65 0.77
CA ILE A 129 -5.09 6.18 -0.40
C ILE A 129 -6.09 6.66 -1.47
N LEU A 130 -7.10 5.86 -1.79
CA LEU A 130 -8.14 6.22 -2.77
C LEU A 130 -8.96 7.43 -2.30
N LEU A 131 -9.35 7.49 -1.03
CA LEU A 131 -10.08 8.63 -0.46
C LEU A 131 -9.26 9.92 -0.48
N GLU A 132 -7.96 9.84 -0.17
CA GLU A 132 -7.06 11.00 -0.28
C GLU A 132 -6.89 11.47 -1.73
N ALA A 133 -6.77 10.52 -2.67
CA ALA A 133 -6.71 10.84 -4.10
C ALA A 133 -8.00 11.53 -4.59
N LEU A 134 -9.16 11.08 -4.12
CA LEU A 134 -10.44 11.74 -4.37
C LEU A 134 -10.46 13.15 -3.78
N SER A 135 -10.02 13.31 -2.52
CA SER A 135 -9.94 14.61 -1.86
C SER A 135 -9.07 15.62 -2.63
N LYS A 136 -7.98 15.14 -3.23
CA LYS A 136 -7.07 15.97 -4.05
C LYS A 136 -7.52 16.15 -5.51
N GLY A 137 -8.58 15.48 -5.95
CA GLY A 137 -9.08 15.55 -7.32
C GLY A 137 -8.27 14.76 -8.34
N PHE A 138 -7.52 13.78 -7.90
CA PHE A 138 -6.81 12.88 -8.80
C PHE A 138 -7.71 11.80 -9.37
N ILE A 139 -8.82 11.50 -8.70
CA ILE A 139 -9.86 10.59 -9.14
C ILE A 139 -11.25 11.16 -8.81
N GLU A 140 -12.27 10.56 -9.40
CA GLU A 140 -13.68 10.91 -9.20
C GLU A 140 -14.38 9.90 -8.26
N LEU A 141 -15.61 10.24 -7.81
CA LEU A 141 -16.42 9.36 -6.96
C LEU A 141 -16.69 8.00 -7.64
N THR A 142 -16.93 8.01 -8.93
CA THR A 142 -17.15 6.79 -9.74
C THR A 142 -15.96 5.83 -9.73
N ASP A 143 -14.73 6.35 -9.58
CA ASP A 143 -13.54 5.52 -9.44
C ASP A 143 -13.56 4.73 -8.12
N ILE A 144 -14.07 5.33 -7.03
CA ILE A 144 -14.24 4.63 -5.74
C ILE A 144 -15.29 3.53 -5.86
N GLU A 145 -16.43 3.83 -6.52
CA GLU A 145 -17.49 2.85 -6.75
C GLU A 145 -16.98 1.65 -7.55
N SER A 146 -16.27 1.92 -8.66
CA SER A 146 -15.65 0.87 -9.47
C SER A 146 -14.59 0.07 -8.70
N ALA A 147 -13.77 0.73 -7.86
CA ALA A 147 -12.75 0.05 -7.06
C ALA A 147 -13.34 -0.96 -6.07
N ILE A 148 -14.49 -0.66 -5.46
CA ILE A 148 -15.18 -1.58 -4.56
C ILE A 148 -15.59 -2.86 -5.29
N ASP A 149 -16.15 -2.73 -6.50
CA ASP A 149 -16.56 -3.86 -7.31
C ASP A 149 -15.36 -4.67 -7.83
N GLU A 150 -14.39 -3.99 -8.44
CA GLU A 150 -13.20 -4.63 -9.02
C GLU A 150 -12.36 -5.39 -7.98
N LEU A 151 -12.08 -4.78 -6.82
CA LEU A 151 -11.36 -5.45 -5.74
C LEU A 151 -12.18 -6.57 -5.10
N GLY A 152 -13.51 -6.44 -5.09
CA GLY A 152 -14.41 -7.52 -4.67
C GLY A 152 -14.30 -8.78 -5.53
N GLU A 153 -14.14 -8.63 -6.83
CA GLU A 153 -13.89 -9.72 -7.78
C GLU A 153 -12.51 -10.38 -7.56
N GLN A 154 -11.51 -9.61 -7.14
CA GLN A 154 -10.14 -10.06 -6.87
C GLN A 154 -9.96 -10.68 -5.46
N ARG A 155 -11.02 -11.14 -4.82
CA ARG A 155 -11.02 -11.72 -3.46
C ARG A 155 -10.72 -10.74 -2.30
N HIS A 156 -10.75 -9.43 -2.56
CA HIS A 156 -10.67 -8.38 -1.54
C HIS A 156 -12.05 -7.80 -1.21
N LYS A 157 -13.04 -8.66 -1.18
CA LYS A 157 -14.42 -8.27 -0.94
C LYS A 157 -14.56 -7.62 0.44
N LEU A 158 -14.94 -6.37 0.43
CA LEU A 158 -15.32 -5.65 1.62
C LEU A 158 -16.64 -6.23 2.18
N LYS A 159 -16.76 -6.22 3.50
CA LYS A 159 -18.08 -6.40 4.11
C LYS A 159 -18.97 -5.23 3.70
N ALA A 160 -20.28 -5.48 3.56
CA ALA A 160 -21.25 -4.47 3.13
C ALA A 160 -21.17 -3.17 3.98
N GLU A 161 -20.98 -3.32 5.29
CA GLU A 161 -20.80 -2.18 6.22
C GLU A 161 -19.56 -1.35 5.89
N GLN A 162 -18.44 -2.01 5.60
CA GLN A 162 -17.18 -1.33 5.24
C GLN A 162 -17.31 -0.60 3.90
N ALA A 163 -17.93 -1.23 2.90
CA ALA A 163 -18.22 -0.60 1.62
C ALA A 163 -19.11 0.63 1.78
N ALA A 164 -20.16 0.54 2.61
CA ALA A 164 -21.06 1.66 2.91
C ALA A 164 -20.33 2.82 3.60
N GLU A 165 -19.42 2.55 4.54
CA GLU A 165 -18.61 3.57 5.21
C GLU A 165 -17.67 4.28 4.24
N ILE A 166 -16.99 3.53 3.36
CA ILE A 166 -16.11 4.09 2.33
C ILE A 166 -16.89 4.97 1.37
N LEU A 167 -18.05 4.50 0.88
CA LEU A 167 -18.92 5.28 -0.01
C LEU A 167 -19.45 6.54 0.66
N LYS A 168 -19.83 6.49 1.93
CA LYS A 168 -20.26 7.64 2.70
C LYS A 168 -19.15 8.70 2.81
N ALA A 169 -17.94 8.26 3.13
CA ALA A 169 -16.77 9.14 3.19
C ALA A 169 -16.46 9.76 1.81
N ALA A 170 -16.50 8.96 0.74
CA ALA A 170 -16.26 9.41 -0.62
C ALA A 170 -17.29 10.46 -1.08
N LYS A 171 -18.56 10.24 -0.83
CA LYS A 171 -19.64 11.18 -1.14
C LYS A 171 -19.48 12.50 -0.39
N HIS A 172 -19.08 12.44 0.88
CA HIS A 172 -18.81 13.64 1.68
C HIS A 172 -17.63 14.44 1.11
N LEU A 173 -16.55 13.78 0.73
CA LEU A 173 -15.39 14.42 0.11
C LEU A 173 -15.73 15.03 -1.26
N ALA A 174 -16.52 14.33 -2.08
CA ALA A 174 -16.93 14.81 -3.39
C ALA A 174 -17.85 16.04 -3.30
N SER A 175 -18.73 16.14 -2.28
CA SER A 175 -19.61 17.29 -2.09
C SER A 175 -18.84 18.56 -1.73
N ARG A 176 -17.77 18.45 -0.94
CA ARG A 176 -16.95 19.61 -0.53
C ARG A 176 -16.17 20.28 -1.66
N LYS A 177 -16.03 19.62 -2.81
CA LYS A 177 -15.36 20.18 -3.99
C LYS A 177 -16.27 21.04 -4.86
N ARG A 178 -17.57 21.00 -4.63
CA ARG A 178 -18.57 21.76 -5.41
C ARG A 178 -18.89 23.13 -4.82
N ASP A 179 -18.41 23.39 -3.60
CA ASP A 179 -18.49 24.69 -2.92
C ASP A 179 -17.15 25.45 -3.02
#